data_8d07c071e72b9270da11ddf7aba6644e
#
_entry.id   8d07c071e72b9270da11ddf7aba6644e
#
_cell.length_a   1.000
_cell.length_b   1.000
_cell.length_c   1.000
_cell.angle_alpha   90.00
_cell.angle_beta   90.00
_cell.angle_gamma   90.00
#
_symmetry.space_group_name_H-M   'P 1'
#
loop_
_entity.id
_entity.type
_entity.pdbx_description
1 polymer ?
#
loop_
_entity_poly.entity_id
_entity_poly.type
_entity_poly.pdbx_seq_one_letter_code
_entity_poly.pdbx_strand_id
1 'polypeptide(L)' 'MREKVEAALKKIRPSLQADGGDVELVDVKNGIVKVRLQGACSGCPMATMTLQKGIAKVIKEAVPEVKEVVAV' A
#
# COMPACT_ATOMS: atom_id res chain seq x y z
N MET A 1 1.12 -10.13 11.74
CA MET A 1 1.53 -9.47 10.48
C MET A 1 0.53 -8.42 9.99
N ARG A 2 -0.75 -8.72 9.98
CA ARG A 2 -1.76 -7.79 9.50
C ARG A 2 -1.75 -6.46 10.28
N GLU A 3 -1.66 -6.52 11.59
CA GLU A 3 -1.63 -5.32 12.42
C GLU A 3 -0.45 -4.41 12.08
N LYS A 4 0.70 -5.01 11.84
CA LYS A 4 1.90 -4.27 11.47
C LYS A 4 1.74 -3.61 10.10
N VAL A 5 1.12 -4.32 9.17
CA VAL A 5 0.85 -3.81 7.83
C VAL A 5 -0.15 -2.64 7.91
N GLU A 6 -1.20 -2.78 8.71
CA GLU A 6 -2.16 -1.70 8.90
C GLU A 6 -1.50 -0.46 9.49
N ALA A 7 -0.60 -0.64 10.46
CA ALA A 7 0.12 0.47 11.04
C ALA A 7 1.01 1.16 10.00
N ALA A 8 1.67 0.40 9.14
CA ALA A 8 2.48 0.95 8.07
C ALA A 8 1.60 1.75 7.07
N LEU A 9 0.43 1.20 6.73
CA LEU A 9 -0.50 1.89 5.83
C LEU A 9 -1.00 3.20 6.44
N LYS A 10 -1.26 3.23 7.73
CA LYS A 10 -1.68 4.47 8.40
C LYS A 10 -0.65 5.57 8.27
N LYS A 11 0.63 5.23 8.18
CA LYS A 11 1.70 6.21 8.01
C LYS A 11 1.71 6.83 6.62
N ILE A 12 1.35 6.05 5.60
CA ILE A 12 1.39 6.53 4.20
C ILE A 12 0.06 7.10 3.73
N ARG A 13 -1.06 6.74 4.37
CA ARG A 13 -2.37 7.24 3.97
C ARG A 13 -2.47 8.76 3.97
N PRO A 14 -1.99 9.49 4.99
CA PRO A 14 -2.08 10.95 4.96
C PRO A 14 -1.41 11.58 3.74
N SER A 15 -0.27 11.05 3.30
CA SER A 15 0.41 11.54 2.10
C SER A 15 -0.42 11.30 0.85
N LEU A 16 -1.04 10.12 0.75
CA LEU A 16 -1.90 9.79 -0.39
C LEU A 16 -3.17 10.63 -0.40
N GLN A 17 -3.76 10.83 0.77
CA GLN A 17 -4.98 11.63 0.90
C GLN A 17 -4.72 13.09 0.54
N ALA A 18 -3.55 13.61 0.84
CA ALA A 18 -3.17 14.97 0.46
C ALA A 18 -3.13 15.12 -1.07
N ASP A 19 -2.81 14.06 -1.79
CA ASP A 19 -2.80 14.04 -3.26
C ASP A 19 -4.16 13.64 -3.86
N GLY A 20 -5.18 13.51 -3.03
CA GLY A 20 -6.51 13.14 -3.49
C GLY A 20 -6.72 11.63 -3.65
N GLY A 21 -5.80 10.82 -3.17
CA GLY A 21 -5.90 9.37 -3.23
C GLY A 21 -5.99 8.73 -1.85
N ASP A 22 -6.04 7.40 -1.83
CA ASP A 22 -6.02 6.63 -0.59
C ASP A 22 -5.59 5.20 -0.90
N VAL A 23 -5.32 4.44 0.15
CA VAL A 23 -5.00 3.03 0.05
C VAL A 23 -5.76 2.26 1.11
N GLU A 24 -6.29 1.10 0.75
CA GLU A 24 -7.03 0.23 1.65
C GLU A 24 -6.38 -1.15 1.68
N LEU A 25 -6.27 -1.71 2.88
CA LEU A 25 -5.79 -3.08 3.03
C LEU A 25 -6.92 -4.05 2.68
N VAL A 26 -6.70 -4.88 1.69
CA VAL A 26 -7.66 -5.89 1.25
C VAL A 26 -7.41 -7.21 1.97
N ASP A 27 -6.16 -7.69 1.94
CA ASP A 27 -5.81 -8.95 2.56
C ASP A 27 -4.30 -9.04 2.81
N VAL A 28 -3.93 -9.93 3.72
CA VAL A 28 -2.54 -10.27 3.99
C VAL A 28 -2.49 -11.79 4.13
N LYS A 29 -1.73 -12.44 3.25
CA LYS A 29 -1.64 -13.90 3.26
C LYS A 29 -0.25 -14.34 2.81
N ASN A 30 0.39 -15.18 3.61
CA ASN A 30 1.70 -15.78 3.29
C ASN A 30 2.77 -14.76 2.90
N GLY A 31 2.75 -13.59 3.55
CA GLY A 31 3.69 -12.53 3.25
C GLY A 31 3.31 -11.67 2.04
N ILE A 32 2.19 -11.96 1.41
CA ILE A 32 1.67 -11.17 0.30
C ILE A 32 0.61 -10.22 0.83
N VAL A 33 0.82 -8.93 0.63
CA VAL A 33 -0.10 -7.89 1.05
C VAL A 33 -0.89 -7.43 -0.16
N LYS A 34 -2.21 -7.51 -0.08
CA LYS A 34 -3.10 -7.01 -1.13
C LYS A 34 -3.70 -5.69 -0.68
N VAL A 35 -3.53 -4.68 -1.50
CA VAL A 35 -4.03 -3.34 -1.22
C VAL A 35 -4.87 -2.86 -2.39
N ARG A 36 -5.79 -1.95 -2.11
CA ARG A 36 -6.59 -1.29 -3.14
C ARG A 36 -6.28 0.19 -3.13
N LEU A 37 -5.86 0.72 -4.26
CA LEU A 37 -5.64 2.16 -4.41
C LEU A 37 -6.95 2.81 -4.82
N GLN A 38 -7.25 3.96 -4.23
CA GLN A 38 -8.51 4.68 -4.45
C GLN A 38 -8.24 6.13 -4.84
N GLY A 39 -9.25 6.77 -5.40
CA GLY A 39 -9.18 8.17 -5.79
C GLY A 39 -8.18 8.41 -6.92
N ALA A 40 -7.42 9.49 -6.81
CA ALA A 40 -6.42 9.85 -7.82
C ALA A 40 -5.38 8.78 -8.04
N CYS A 41 -5.12 7.93 -7.03
CA CYS A 41 -4.13 6.86 -7.13
C CYS A 41 -4.57 5.74 -8.07
N SER A 42 -5.86 5.60 -8.36
CA SER A 42 -6.36 4.55 -9.23
C SER A 42 -6.55 5.02 -10.67
N GLY A 43 -6.40 6.31 -10.94
CA GLY A 43 -6.74 6.87 -12.24
C GLY A 43 -5.67 6.81 -13.31
N CYS A 44 -4.42 6.59 -12.94
CA CYS A 44 -3.31 6.60 -13.88
C CYS A 44 -2.45 5.35 -13.69
N PRO A 45 -2.32 4.48 -14.70
CA PRO A 45 -1.55 3.24 -14.58
C PRO A 45 -0.09 3.47 -14.16
N MET A 46 0.57 4.46 -14.72
CA MET A 46 1.96 4.74 -14.36
C MET A 46 2.09 5.25 -12.95
N ALA A 47 1.22 6.17 -12.54
CA ALA A 47 1.19 6.67 -11.17
C ALA A 47 0.87 5.55 -10.19
N THR A 48 -0.05 4.67 -10.55
CA THR A 48 -0.41 3.51 -9.73
C THR A 48 0.79 2.59 -9.51
N MET A 49 1.56 2.32 -10.56
CA MET A 49 2.76 1.49 -10.44
C MET A 49 3.81 2.13 -9.54
N THR A 50 4.04 3.43 -9.69
CA THR A 50 5.00 4.16 -8.88
C THR A 50 4.59 4.16 -7.41
N LEU A 51 3.31 4.42 -7.15
CA LEU A 51 2.77 4.40 -5.80
C LEU A 51 2.85 3.01 -5.19
N GLN A 52 2.53 1.99 -5.97
CA GLN A 52 2.61 0.61 -5.50
C GLN A 52 4.03 0.26 -5.06
N LYS A 53 5.03 0.65 -5.83
CA LYS A 53 6.43 0.40 -5.48
C LYS A 53 6.83 1.16 -4.21
N GLY A 54 6.41 2.41 -4.08
CA GLY A 54 6.66 3.21 -2.89
C GLY A 54 6.00 2.62 -1.66
N ILE A 55 4.74 2.24 -1.78
CA ILE A 55 3.99 1.58 -0.70
C ILE A 55 4.66 0.27 -0.32
N ALA A 56 5.02 -0.54 -1.31
CA ALA A 56 5.69 -1.82 -1.07
C ALA A 56 6.99 -1.63 -0.30
N LYS A 57 7.77 -0.63 -0.67
CA LYS A 57 9.03 -0.33 0.01
C LYS A 57 8.80 0.02 1.48
N VAL A 58 7.85 0.91 1.74
CA VAL A 58 7.53 1.32 3.11
C VAL A 58 7.03 0.13 3.93
N ILE A 59 6.14 -0.66 3.37
CA ILE A 59 5.58 -1.82 4.07
C ILE A 59 6.67 -2.85 4.35
N LYS A 60 7.53 -3.14 3.36
CA LYS A 60 8.62 -4.11 3.55
C LYS A 60 9.63 -3.65 4.59
N GLU A 61 9.91 -2.36 4.68
CA GLU A 61 10.79 -1.81 5.69
C GLU A 61 10.17 -1.88 7.08
N ALA A 62 8.88 -1.60 7.19
CA ALA A 62 8.15 -1.66 8.45
C ALA A 62 7.90 -3.11 8.89
N VAL A 63 7.63 -3.99 7.93
CA VAL A 63 7.31 -5.40 8.18
C VAL A 63 8.21 -6.26 7.29
N PRO A 64 9.39 -6.64 7.77
CA PRO A 64 10.33 -7.45 6.97
C PRO A 64 9.77 -8.80 6.51
N GLU A 65 8.73 -9.28 7.18
CA GLU A 65 8.08 -10.54 6.83
C GLU A 65 7.31 -10.46 5.51
N VAL A 66 6.98 -9.26 5.05
CA VAL A 66 6.26 -9.05 3.80
C VAL A 66 7.17 -9.38 2.63
N LYS A 67 6.71 -10.26 1.75
CA LYS A 67 7.46 -10.67 0.56
C LYS A 67 7.07 -9.83 -0.65
N GLU A 68 5.80 -9.50 -0.78
CA GLU A 68 5.29 -8.79 -1.94
C GLU A 68 4.06 -7.96 -1.56
N VAL A 69 3.88 -6.86 -2.26
CA VAL A 69 2.67 -6.02 -2.15
C VAL A 69 2.04 -5.93 -3.52
N VAL A 70 0.75 -6.25 -3.58
CA VAL A 70 -0.01 -6.30 -4.83
C VAL A 70 -1.17 -5.33 -4.74
N ALA A 71 -1.37 -4.53 -5.78
CA ALA A 71 -2.57 -3.70 -5.92
C ALA A 71 -3.67 -4.51 -6.62
N VAL A 72 -4.85 -4.49 -6.06
CA VAL A 72 -6.01 -5.21 -6.61
C VAL A 72 -7.16 -4.28 -6.98
#